data_a9e1421f076641278bfd8a7494a019a5
#
_entry.id   a9e1421f076641278bfd8a7494a019a5
#
_cell.length_a   1.000
_cell.length_b   1.000
_cell.length_c   1.000
_cell.angle_alpha   90.00
_cell.angle_beta   90.00
_cell.angle_gamma   90.00
#
_symmetry.space_group_name_H-M   'P 1'
#
loop_
_entity.id
_entity.type
_entity.pdbx_description
1 polymer ?
#
loop_
_entity_poly.entity_id
_entity_poly.type
_entity_poly.pdbx_seq_one_letter_code
_entity_poly.pdbx_strand_id
1 'polypeptide(L)'
;MKKVIGLFLSAFLAVVPGAPVLAQRSNLAPIPTYEVHRAKIAPRIDGKLDDAAWKTATPVTFAFPWPDQTGKKQKTTARLLWDNDNLYVAYECEDSDVTAIYTKHDDPTYKDDAVEIFIAPPGVKNLYLGLEMNARGVLYDYLYPFPQRIMKNYNLPGVRLATSIKGTLNNSKDQDQGWSLEVAIPWSSFSDLADNPVPKVGDRWIANMNRWDGTEPNRRLSQWSDSGLVKPDPHYPDRFGKLVFVE
;
A
#
# COMPACT_ATOMS: atom_id res chain seq x y z
N MET A 1 62.97 -39.76 -12.00
CA MET A 1 62.59 -38.55 -11.24
C MET A 1 61.30 -38.02 -11.86
N LYS A 2 60.15 -38.26 -11.26
CA LYS A 2 58.83 -37.74 -11.70
C LYS A 2 58.48 -36.57 -10.83
N LYS A 3 58.33 -35.36 -11.45
CA LYS A 3 57.85 -34.15 -10.76
C LYS A 3 56.34 -34.21 -10.69
N VAL A 4 55.79 -34.19 -9.48
CA VAL A 4 54.38 -34.01 -9.20
C VAL A 4 54.11 -32.50 -9.10
N ILE A 5 53.30 -31.98 -10.01
CA ILE A 5 52.85 -30.59 -9.99
C ILE A 5 51.54 -30.57 -9.18
N GLY A 6 51.57 -30.05 -7.97
CA GLY A 6 50.40 -29.82 -7.16
C GLY A 6 49.60 -28.62 -7.65
N LEU A 7 48.36 -28.87 -8.06
CA LEU A 7 47.41 -27.82 -8.43
C LEU A 7 46.74 -27.30 -7.16
N PHE A 8 47.07 -26.08 -6.72
CA PHE A 8 46.37 -25.39 -5.66
C PHE A 8 45.10 -24.78 -6.23
N LEU A 9 43.95 -25.36 -5.88
CA LEU A 9 42.64 -24.82 -6.18
C LEU A 9 42.29 -23.80 -5.11
N SER A 10 42.47 -22.51 -5.38
CA SER A 10 41.99 -21.43 -4.50
C SER A 10 40.50 -21.25 -4.65
N ALA A 11 39.74 -21.71 -3.66
CA ALA A 11 38.32 -21.45 -3.59
C ALA A 11 38.10 -19.97 -3.24
N PHE A 12 37.66 -19.16 -4.21
CA PHE A 12 37.12 -17.83 -3.97
C PHE A 12 35.74 -17.98 -3.33
N LEU A 13 35.63 -17.76 -2.04
CA LEU A 13 34.33 -17.53 -1.38
C LEU A 13 33.77 -16.19 -1.92
N ALA A 14 32.80 -16.24 -2.80
CA ALA A 14 32.02 -15.07 -3.15
C ALA A 14 31.19 -14.65 -1.92
N VAL A 15 31.57 -13.57 -1.27
CA VAL A 15 30.74 -12.90 -0.26
C VAL A 15 29.54 -12.31 -1.01
N VAL A 16 28.39 -12.97 -0.90
CA VAL A 16 27.12 -12.41 -1.33
C VAL A 16 26.82 -11.24 -0.38
N PRO A 17 26.73 -9.99 -0.87
CA PRO A 17 26.37 -8.88 0.02
C PRO A 17 25.00 -9.19 0.63
N GLY A 18 24.94 -9.29 1.96
CA GLY A 18 23.70 -9.46 2.69
C GLY A 18 22.71 -8.33 2.36
N ALA A 19 21.43 -8.66 2.29
CA ALA A 19 20.39 -7.65 2.12
C ALA A 19 20.59 -6.53 3.17
N PRO A 20 20.34 -5.25 2.80
CA PRO A 20 20.53 -4.14 3.73
C PRO A 20 19.63 -4.36 4.96
N VAL A 21 20.22 -4.39 6.15
CA VAL A 21 19.46 -4.42 7.40
C VAL A 21 18.88 -3.02 7.59
N LEU A 22 17.57 -2.89 7.39
CA LEU A 22 16.88 -1.63 7.65
C LEU A 22 16.80 -1.39 9.15
N ALA A 23 17.24 -0.20 9.59
CA ALA A 23 17.19 0.16 11.01
C ALA A 23 15.73 0.31 11.47
N GLN A 24 15.42 -0.35 12.61
CA GLN A 24 14.09 -0.32 13.23
C GLN A 24 14.08 0.50 14.52
N ARG A 25 12.90 1.04 14.86
CA ARG A 25 12.62 1.68 16.14
C ARG A 25 12.46 0.62 17.24
N SER A 26 12.73 0.98 18.50
CA SER A 26 12.69 0.06 19.63
C SER A 26 11.26 -0.27 20.12
N ASN A 27 10.32 0.67 20.02
CA ASN A 27 8.96 0.53 20.54
C ASN A 27 7.97 0.43 19.37
N LEU A 28 7.70 -0.78 18.93
CA LEU A 28 6.80 -1.04 17.81
C LEU A 28 5.38 -1.37 18.30
N ALA A 29 4.39 -0.78 17.65
CA ALA A 29 3.01 -1.18 17.85
C ALA A 29 2.79 -2.66 17.41
N PRO A 30 1.84 -3.38 18.00
CA PRO A 30 1.46 -4.71 17.52
C PRO A 30 1.03 -4.67 16.05
N ILE A 31 1.30 -5.74 15.31
CA ILE A 31 0.81 -5.88 13.95
C ILE A 31 -0.72 -6.03 13.98
N PRO A 32 -1.47 -5.13 13.33
CA PRO A 32 -2.93 -5.14 13.37
C PRO A 32 -3.51 -6.28 12.51
N THR A 33 -4.76 -6.61 12.80
CA THR A 33 -5.58 -7.52 11.99
C THR A 33 -6.85 -6.79 11.57
N TYR A 34 -7.30 -6.99 10.33
CA TYR A 34 -8.53 -6.45 9.78
C TYR A 34 -9.40 -7.59 9.24
N GLU A 35 -10.66 -7.63 9.65
CA GLU A 35 -11.66 -8.53 9.08
C GLU A 35 -12.25 -7.89 7.83
N VAL A 36 -12.00 -8.50 6.67
CA VAL A 36 -12.53 -8.06 5.39
C VAL A 36 -13.86 -8.77 5.17
N HIS A 37 -14.96 -8.05 5.35
CA HIS A 37 -16.30 -8.60 5.20
C HIS A 37 -16.70 -8.77 3.74
N ARG A 38 -17.51 -9.81 3.47
CA ARG A 38 -18.04 -10.05 2.14
C ARG A 38 -19.14 -9.03 1.81
N ALA A 39 -19.00 -8.32 0.70
CA ALA A 39 -20.00 -7.43 0.19
C ALA A 39 -21.17 -8.22 -0.40
N LYS A 40 -22.38 -8.05 0.13
CA LYS A 40 -23.60 -8.65 -0.46
C LYS A 40 -23.97 -8.00 -1.80
N ILE A 41 -23.67 -6.73 -1.94
CA ILE A 41 -23.83 -5.92 -3.15
C ILE A 41 -22.51 -5.17 -3.32
N ALA A 42 -21.90 -5.29 -4.49
CA ALA A 42 -20.65 -4.58 -4.79
C ALA A 42 -20.85 -3.06 -4.70
N PRO A 43 -19.93 -2.31 -4.05
CA PRO A 43 -19.99 -0.87 -4.08
C PRO A 43 -19.75 -0.35 -5.50
N ARG A 44 -20.35 0.79 -5.84
CA ARG A 44 -20.02 1.54 -7.05
C ARG A 44 -18.67 2.22 -6.81
N ILE A 45 -17.85 2.21 -7.83
CA ILE A 45 -16.57 2.91 -7.78
C ILE A 45 -16.78 4.28 -8.44
N ASP A 46 -17.26 5.25 -7.64
CA ASP A 46 -17.53 6.62 -8.09
C ASP A 46 -16.89 7.71 -7.21
N GLY A 47 -16.07 7.28 -6.23
CA GLY A 47 -15.37 8.16 -5.30
C GLY A 47 -16.20 8.61 -4.10
N LYS A 48 -17.47 8.19 -4.01
CA LYS A 48 -18.38 8.57 -2.92
C LYS A 48 -18.61 7.38 -2.01
N LEU A 49 -18.28 7.51 -0.75
CA LEU A 49 -18.42 6.44 0.23
C LEU A 49 -19.85 6.36 0.80
N ASP A 50 -20.87 6.61 -0.01
CA ASP A 50 -22.28 6.65 0.38
C ASP A 50 -23.02 5.33 0.16
N ASP A 51 -22.43 4.37 -0.54
CA ASP A 51 -23.02 3.05 -0.74
C ASP A 51 -23.23 2.30 0.57
N ALA A 52 -24.36 1.61 0.66
CA ALA A 52 -24.74 0.83 1.85
C ALA A 52 -23.72 -0.27 2.18
N ALA A 53 -22.98 -0.78 1.20
CA ALA A 53 -21.94 -1.76 1.39
C ALA A 53 -20.86 -1.28 2.39
N TRP A 54 -20.41 -0.04 2.28
CA TRP A 54 -19.39 0.51 3.17
C TRP A 54 -19.78 0.61 4.64
N LYS A 55 -21.07 0.58 4.94
CA LYS A 55 -21.58 0.57 6.33
C LYS A 55 -21.31 -0.75 7.04
N THR A 56 -21.05 -1.82 6.29
CA THR A 56 -20.73 -3.15 6.85
C THR A 56 -19.22 -3.32 7.13
N ALA A 57 -18.38 -2.44 6.60
CA ALA A 57 -16.93 -2.46 6.79
C ALA A 57 -16.52 -1.60 8.00
N THR A 58 -15.76 -2.17 8.91
CA THR A 58 -15.22 -1.44 10.07
C THR A 58 -14.14 -0.46 9.61
N PRO A 59 -14.24 0.86 9.88
CA PRO A 59 -13.19 1.79 9.52
C PRO A 59 -11.96 1.61 10.39
N VAL A 60 -10.78 1.68 9.78
CA VAL A 60 -9.49 1.78 10.48
C VAL A 60 -8.90 3.16 10.29
N THR A 61 -8.25 3.69 11.32
CA THR A 61 -7.58 4.99 11.27
C THR A 61 -6.08 4.79 11.22
N PHE A 62 -5.38 5.59 10.40
CA PHE A 62 -3.94 5.54 10.28
C PHE A 62 -3.24 6.31 11.41
N ALA A 63 -2.10 5.80 11.83
CA ALA A 63 -1.23 6.43 12.81
C ALA A 63 -0.06 7.15 12.12
N PHE A 64 0.53 8.10 12.83
CA PHE A 64 1.76 8.80 12.45
C PHE A 64 2.91 8.31 13.33
N PRO A 65 3.60 7.23 12.94
CA PRO A 65 4.60 6.59 13.81
C PRO A 65 5.88 7.42 14.03
N TRP A 66 6.11 8.43 13.19
CA TRP A 66 7.29 9.29 13.25
C TRP A 66 6.96 10.63 13.91
N PRO A 67 7.43 10.89 15.14
CA PRO A 67 7.11 12.12 15.87
C PRO A 67 7.68 13.38 15.20
N ASP A 68 8.80 13.23 14.50
CA ASP A 68 9.53 14.36 13.89
C ASP A 68 8.90 14.87 12.59
N GLN A 69 7.87 14.21 12.08
CA GLN A 69 7.12 14.71 10.93
C GLN A 69 6.41 16.02 11.29
N THR A 70 6.74 17.08 10.57
CA THR A 70 6.17 18.42 10.75
C THR A 70 4.84 18.59 10.00
N GLY A 71 4.18 19.73 10.20
CA GLY A 71 2.90 20.03 9.59
C GLY A 71 1.69 19.44 10.32
N LYS A 72 0.50 19.74 9.81
CA LYS A 72 -0.77 19.31 10.39
C LYS A 72 -0.99 17.82 10.10
N LYS A 73 -1.06 16.99 11.13
CA LYS A 73 -1.40 15.58 11.01
C LYS A 73 -2.90 15.44 10.74
N GLN A 74 -3.26 15.11 9.51
CA GLN A 74 -4.62 15.01 9.02
C GLN A 74 -5.09 13.56 9.05
N LYS A 75 -6.31 13.34 9.49
CA LYS A 75 -6.86 11.99 9.71
C LYS A 75 -7.09 11.28 8.37
N THR A 76 -6.73 10.01 8.31
CA THR A 76 -7.10 9.10 7.23
C THR A 76 -7.80 7.89 7.81
N THR A 77 -8.89 7.47 7.18
CA THR A 77 -9.54 6.20 7.46
C THR A 77 -9.61 5.35 6.21
N ALA A 78 -9.59 4.03 6.38
CA ALA A 78 -9.83 3.09 5.29
C ALA A 78 -10.85 2.03 5.69
N ARG A 79 -11.51 1.46 4.68
CA ARG A 79 -12.45 0.33 4.79
C ARG A 79 -12.16 -0.65 3.67
N LEU A 80 -12.30 -1.95 3.97
CA LEU A 80 -12.13 -3.00 2.98
C LEU A 80 -13.37 -3.90 2.96
N LEU A 81 -13.73 -4.32 1.76
CA LEU A 81 -14.74 -5.34 1.49
C LEU A 81 -14.23 -6.27 0.39
N TRP A 82 -14.85 -7.42 0.22
CA TRP A 82 -14.54 -8.33 -0.85
C TRP A 82 -15.78 -9.03 -1.40
N ASP A 83 -15.69 -9.52 -2.63
CA ASP A 83 -16.64 -10.45 -3.22
C ASP A 83 -15.91 -11.50 -4.09
N ASN A 84 -16.61 -12.19 -4.97
CA ASN A 84 -15.98 -13.19 -5.84
C ASN A 84 -15.07 -12.60 -6.92
N ASP A 85 -15.21 -11.33 -7.22
CA ASP A 85 -14.55 -10.69 -8.35
C ASP A 85 -13.42 -9.75 -7.90
N ASN A 86 -13.59 -9.05 -6.77
CA ASN A 86 -12.71 -7.97 -6.36
C ASN A 86 -12.45 -7.90 -4.85
N LEU A 87 -11.30 -7.34 -4.51
CA LEU A 87 -11.09 -6.61 -3.26
C LEU A 87 -11.49 -5.15 -3.49
N TYR A 88 -12.27 -4.59 -2.58
CA TYR A 88 -12.66 -3.18 -2.56
C TYR A 88 -11.98 -2.47 -1.42
N VAL A 89 -11.39 -1.31 -1.69
CA VAL A 89 -10.80 -0.46 -0.66
C VAL A 89 -11.33 0.96 -0.81
N ALA A 90 -11.76 1.54 0.30
CA ALA A 90 -12.19 2.93 0.37
C ALA A 90 -11.31 3.70 1.33
N TYR A 91 -10.92 4.91 0.94
CA TYR A 91 -10.18 5.85 1.76
C TYR A 91 -10.98 7.14 1.95
N GLU A 92 -10.97 7.68 3.16
CA GLU A 92 -11.46 9.00 3.48
C GLU A 92 -10.33 9.78 4.16
N CYS A 93 -9.93 10.88 3.54
CA CYS A 93 -8.77 11.67 3.91
C CYS A 93 -9.21 13.09 4.29
N GLU A 94 -9.02 13.49 5.54
CA GLU A 94 -9.00 14.92 5.86
C GLU A 94 -7.80 15.57 5.20
N ASP A 95 -8.01 16.71 4.56
CA ASP A 95 -6.97 17.45 3.87
C ASP A 95 -7.36 18.90 3.73
N SER A 96 -6.49 19.80 4.12
CA SER A 96 -6.74 21.25 4.07
C SER A 96 -6.17 21.95 2.83
N ASP A 97 -5.39 21.21 1.99
CA ASP A 97 -4.75 21.74 0.78
C ASP A 97 -4.44 20.55 -0.16
N VAL A 98 -5.47 20.08 -0.87
CA VAL A 98 -5.38 18.88 -1.71
C VAL A 98 -4.51 19.12 -2.94
N THR A 99 -3.37 18.43 -3.00
CA THR A 99 -2.38 18.59 -4.07
C THR A 99 -2.17 17.30 -4.84
N ALA A 100 -2.40 17.33 -6.16
CA ALA A 100 -2.09 16.23 -7.06
C ALA A 100 -1.74 16.77 -8.46
N ILE A 101 -0.46 16.77 -8.80
CA ILE A 101 0.06 17.35 -10.04
C ILE A 101 0.30 16.29 -11.12
N TYR A 102 0.52 15.05 -10.72
CA TYR A 102 0.75 13.93 -11.64
C TYR A 102 -0.57 13.46 -12.26
N THR A 103 -0.56 13.21 -13.58
CA THR A 103 -1.77 13.02 -14.39
C THR A 103 -1.80 11.76 -15.23
N LYS A 104 -0.67 11.05 -15.36
CA LYS A 104 -0.55 9.87 -16.21
C LYS A 104 -0.39 8.62 -15.36
N HIS A 105 -0.90 7.50 -15.84
CA HIS A 105 -0.60 6.19 -15.29
C HIS A 105 0.92 6.00 -15.17
N ASP A 106 1.36 5.40 -14.07
CA ASP A 106 2.78 5.21 -13.71
C ASP A 106 3.58 6.49 -13.42
N ASP A 107 2.95 7.67 -13.39
CA ASP A 107 3.58 8.84 -12.80
C ASP A 107 3.85 8.59 -11.30
N PRO A 108 4.83 9.27 -10.69
CA PRO A 108 5.19 9.08 -9.28
C PRO A 108 4.14 9.69 -8.34
N THR A 109 2.96 9.09 -8.28
CA THR A 109 1.79 9.54 -7.50
C THR A 109 2.08 9.67 -6.01
N TYR A 110 3.04 8.88 -5.50
CA TYR A 110 3.52 8.97 -4.11
C TYR A 110 4.13 10.33 -3.74
N LYS A 111 4.37 11.22 -4.68
CA LYS A 111 4.84 12.60 -4.43
C LYS A 111 3.71 13.59 -4.26
N ASP A 112 2.49 13.21 -4.60
CA ASP A 112 1.25 13.97 -4.38
C ASP A 112 0.61 13.59 -3.04
N ASP A 113 -0.55 14.17 -2.74
CA ASP A 113 -1.46 13.60 -1.75
C ASP A 113 -2.00 12.29 -2.31
N ALA A 114 -1.53 11.20 -1.72
CA ALA A 114 -1.77 9.86 -2.23
C ALA A 114 -2.08 8.87 -1.12
N VAL A 115 -2.91 7.89 -1.43
CA VAL A 115 -3.13 6.70 -0.62
C VAL A 115 -2.54 5.48 -1.32
N GLU A 116 -2.11 4.52 -0.53
CA GLU A 116 -1.46 3.32 -1.02
C GLU A 116 -2.05 2.07 -0.37
N ILE A 117 -2.06 0.98 -1.12
CA ILE A 117 -2.20 -0.36 -0.57
C ILE A 117 -1.10 -1.26 -1.12
N PHE A 118 -0.39 -1.92 -0.21
CA PHE A 118 0.54 -3.00 -0.50
C PHE A 118 -0.07 -4.29 -0.02
N ILE A 119 -0.09 -5.32 -0.87
CA ILE A 119 -0.83 -6.53 -0.57
C ILE A 119 -0.19 -7.77 -1.19
N ALA A 120 -0.18 -8.86 -0.44
CA ALA A 120 0.26 -10.16 -0.91
C ALA A 120 -0.64 -11.30 -0.44
N PRO A 121 -0.91 -12.30 -1.31
CA PRO A 121 -1.57 -13.53 -0.92
C PRO A 121 -0.67 -14.40 -0.02
N PRO A 122 -1.21 -15.43 0.66
CA PRO A 122 -0.40 -16.36 1.44
C PRO A 122 0.58 -17.14 0.58
N GLY A 123 1.68 -17.56 1.18
CA GLY A 123 2.71 -18.37 0.52
C GLY A 123 3.79 -17.58 -0.23
N VAL A 124 3.61 -16.29 -0.46
CA VAL A 124 4.62 -15.40 -1.06
C VAL A 124 5.41 -14.69 0.02
N LYS A 125 6.73 -14.82 -0.03
CA LYS A 125 7.62 -14.14 0.93
C LYS A 125 8.29 -12.95 0.23
N ASN A 126 8.19 -11.77 0.85
CA ASN A 126 8.85 -10.56 0.38
C ASN A 126 8.53 -10.19 -1.08
N LEU A 127 7.33 -10.52 -1.53
CA LEU A 127 6.83 -10.18 -2.86
C LEU A 127 5.39 -9.70 -2.71
N TYR A 128 5.08 -8.50 -3.18
CA TYR A 128 3.75 -7.92 -3.05
C TYR A 128 3.40 -6.97 -4.20
N LEU A 129 2.12 -6.77 -4.41
CA LEU A 129 1.61 -5.72 -5.29
C LEU A 129 1.53 -4.41 -4.52
N GLY A 130 1.96 -3.33 -5.15
CA GLY A 130 1.77 -1.96 -4.70
C GLY A 130 0.83 -1.22 -5.64
N LEU A 131 -0.14 -0.54 -5.07
CA LEU A 131 -1.02 0.41 -5.75
C LEU A 131 -0.92 1.74 -5.01
N GLU A 132 -0.48 2.77 -5.67
CA GLU A 132 -0.35 4.14 -5.16
C GLU A 132 -1.23 5.06 -5.98
N MET A 133 -2.17 5.72 -5.35
CA MET A 133 -3.25 6.43 -6.01
C MET A 133 -3.35 7.85 -5.46
N ASN A 134 -3.17 8.87 -6.31
CA ASN A 134 -3.26 10.26 -5.88
C ASN A 134 -4.71 10.76 -5.81
N ALA A 135 -4.90 11.94 -5.22
CA ALA A 135 -6.21 12.57 -5.07
C ALA A 135 -6.90 12.91 -6.41
N ARG A 136 -6.17 12.90 -7.53
CA ARG A 136 -6.72 13.07 -8.89
C ARG A 136 -7.27 11.77 -9.45
N GLY A 137 -6.98 10.61 -8.86
CA GLY A 137 -7.36 9.29 -9.37
C GLY A 137 -6.37 8.72 -10.40
N VAL A 138 -5.11 9.08 -10.29
CA VAL A 138 -4.03 8.48 -11.08
C VAL A 138 -3.44 7.32 -10.32
N LEU A 139 -3.25 6.18 -11.01
CA LEU A 139 -2.68 4.96 -10.47
C LEU A 139 -1.20 4.84 -10.87
N TYR A 140 -0.37 4.49 -9.90
CA TYR A 140 0.95 3.93 -10.06
C TYR A 140 0.94 2.55 -9.44
N ASP A 141 1.06 1.50 -10.24
CA ASP A 141 1.00 0.12 -9.80
C ASP A 141 2.27 -0.64 -10.17
N TYR A 142 2.60 -1.63 -9.37
CA TYR A 142 3.85 -2.35 -9.52
C TYR A 142 3.85 -3.69 -8.76
N LEU A 143 4.79 -4.55 -9.14
CA LEU A 143 5.21 -5.70 -8.36
C LEU A 143 6.53 -5.36 -7.65
N TYR A 144 6.61 -5.65 -6.34
CA TYR A 144 7.80 -5.37 -5.55
C TYR A 144 8.39 -6.65 -4.93
N PRO A 145 9.48 -7.19 -5.50
CA PRO A 145 10.31 -8.19 -4.84
C PRO A 145 11.23 -7.52 -3.82
N PHE A 146 10.71 -7.33 -2.61
CA PHE A 146 11.42 -6.63 -1.53
C PHE A 146 12.64 -7.43 -1.02
N PRO A 147 13.79 -6.81 -0.74
CA PRO A 147 14.10 -5.38 -0.83
C PRO A 147 14.79 -4.98 -2.16
N GLN A 148 14.51 -5.68 -3.23
CA GLN A 148 15.08 -5.46 -4.54
C GLN A 148 14.48 -4.22 -5.23
N ARG A 149 14.60 -4.15 -6.55
CA ARG A 149 14.06 -3.04 -7.32
C ARG A 149 12.58 -3.25 -7.62
N ILE A 150 11.74 -2.23 -7.39
CA ILE A 150 10.34 -2.19 -7.83
C ILE A 150 10.25 -2.43 -9.34
N MET A 151 9.36 -3.34 -9.74
CA MET A 151 9.03 -3.66 -11.13
C MET A 151 7.86 -2.77 -11.57
N LYS A 152 8.13 -1.50 -11.81
CA LYS A 152 7.14 -0.46 -12.11
C LYS A 152 6.45 -0.53 -13.48
N ASN A 153 6.89 -1.45 -14.34
CA ASN A 153 6.20 -1.73 -15.61
C ASN A 153 5.24 -2.93 -15.49
N TYR A 154 4.95 -3.35 -14.27
CA TYR A 154 4.02 -4.42 -13.97
C TYR A 154 2.64 -3.78 -13.71
N ASN A 155 1.80 -3.77 -14.72
CA ASN A 155 0.48 -3.17 -14.67
C ASN A 155 -0.58 -4.17 -14.21
N LEU A 156 -1.56 -3.69 -13.45
CA LEU A 156 -2.69 -4.48 -12.93
C LEU A 156 -3.95 -4.23 -13.77
N PRO A 157 -4.20 -5.07 -14.80
CA PRO A 157 -5.34 -4.84 -15.68
C PRO A 157 -6.66 -5.00 -14.92
N GLY A 158 -7.62 -4.13 -15.24
CA GLY A 158 -8.97 -4.20 -14.68
C GLY A 158 -9.13 -3.53 -13.31
N VAL A 159 -8.08 -2.95 -12.72
CA VAL A 159 -8.22 -2.06 -11.56
C VAL A 159 -9.08 -0.85 -11.95
N ARG A 160 -10.08 -0.56 -11.14
CA ARG A 160 -10.97 0.60 -11.30
C ARG A 160 -10.88 1.44 -10.04
N LEU A 161 -10.68 2.73 -10.20
CA LEU A 161 -10.66 3.66 -9.08
C LEU A 161 -11.38 4.96 -9.44
N ALA A 162 -11.89 5.63 -8.42
CA ALA A 162 -12.49 6.95 -8.54
C ALA A 162 -12.25 7.77 -7.28
N THR A 163 -12.20 9.08 -7.43
CA THR A 163 -11.98 10.04 -6.34
C THR A 163 -13.10 11.07 -6.27
N SER A 164 -13.32 11.61 -5.09
CA SER A 164 -14.17 12.78 -4.87
C SER A 164 -13.46 13.77 -3.96
N ILE A 165 -13.39 15.04 -4.35
CA ILE A 165 -12.70 16.09 -3.62
C ILE A 165 -13.75 17.04 -3.01
N LYS A 166 -13.60 17.33 -1.72
CA LYS A 166 -14.37 18.35 -1.00
C LYS A 166 -13.51 19.61 -0.85
N GLY A 167 -13.36 20.36 -1.93
CA GLY A 167 -12.47 21.51 -2.05
C GLY A 167 -12.02 21.73 -3.49
N THR A 168 -10.84 22.29 -3.65
CA THR A 168 -10.26 22.69 -4.93
C THR A 168 -8.87 22.11 -5.11
N LEU A 169 -8.68 21.25 -6.07
CA LEU A 169 -7.39 20.59 -6.33
C LEU A 169 -6.31 21.61 -6.78
N ASN A 170 -5.14 21.55 -6.14
CA ASN A 170 -3.97 22.38 -6.45
C ASN A 170 -4.18 23.90 -6.28
N ASN A 171 -4.95 24.29 -5.28
CA ASN A 171 -5.18 25.72 -4.97
C ASN A 171 -4.94 26.02 -3.49
N SER A 172 -3.71 26.26 -3.10
CA SER A 172 -3.31 26.55 -1.70
C SER A 172 -3.80 27.92 -1.18
N LYS A 173 -4.69 28.62 -1.91
CA LYS A 173 -5.26 29.91 -1.49
C LYS A 173 -6.59 29.77 -0.77
N ASP A 174 -7.25 28.64 -0.88
CA ASP A 174 -8.46 28.29 -0.16
C ASP A 174 -8.18 27.22 0.89
N GLN A 175 -9.22 26.73 1.53
CA GLN A 175 -9.11 25.66 2.52
C GLN A 175 -10.04 24.51 2.13
N ASP A 176 -9.43 23.38 1.85
CA ASP A 176 -10.15 22.16 1.54
C ASP A 176 -10.66 21.46 2.81
N GLN A 177 -11.58 20.54 2.62
CA GLN A 177 -12.08 19.64 3.68
C GLN A 177 -11.46 18.25 3.59
N GLY A 178 -11.05 17.84 2.37
CA GLY A 178 -10.45 16.55 2.13
C GLY A 178 -10.91 15.89 0.84
N TRP A 179 -10.64 14.61 0.75
CA TRP A 179 -10.97 13.80 -0.42
C TRP A 179 -11.23 12.35 -0.04
N SER A 180 -11.88 11.64 -0.93
CA SER A 180 -12.12 10.21 -0.80
C SER A 180 -11.71 9.48 -2.07
N LEU A 181 -11.37 8.21 -1.94
CA LEU A 181 -11.02 7.33 -3.04
C LEU A 181 -11.64 5.95 -2.80
N GLU A 182 -12.17 5.39 -3.87
CA GLU A 182 -12.58 3.99 -3.94
C GLU A 182 -11.77 3.28 -5.01
N VAL A 183 -11.34 2.06 -4.72
CA VAL A 183 -10.67 1.20 -5.69
C VAL A 183 -11.23 -0.22 -5.63
N ALA A 184 -11.48 -0.82 -6.78
CA ALA A 184 -11.77 -2.24 -6.96
C ALA A 184 -10.56 -2.90 -7.63
N ILE A 185 -9.98 -3.88 -6.95
CA ILE A 185 -8.82 -4.65 -7.39
C ILE A 185 -9.30 -6.05 -7.74
N PRO A 186 -9.34 -6.43 -9.04
CA PRO A 186 -9.79 -7.76 -9.42
C PRO A 186 -8.83 -8.83 -8.91
N TRP A 187 -9.38 -9.99 -8.51
CA TRP A 187 -8.54 -11.09 -8.04
C TRP A 187 -7.56 -11.57 -9.10
N SER A 188 -7.89 -11.42 -10.39
CA SER A 188 -6.98 -11.71 -11.50
C SER A 188 -5.66 -10.92 -11.43
N SER A 189 -5.61 -9.78 -10.75
CA SER A 189 -4.37 -9.02 -10.51
C SER A 189 -3.33 -9.82 -9.72
N PHE A 190 -3.73 -10.86 -9.00
CA PHE A 190 -2.86 -11.68 -8.17
C PHE A 190 -2.48 -13.02 -8.82
N SER A 191 -2.84 -13.26 -10.09
CA SER A 191 -2.61 -14.54 -10.79
C SER A 191 -1.14 -14.93 -10.91
N ASP A 192 -0.22 -13.96 -10.94
CA ASP A 192 1.22 -14.23 -10.94
C ASP A 192 1.79 -14.54 -9.54
N LEU A 193 0.98 -14.34 -8.50
CA LEU A 193 1.36 -14.56 -7.10
C LEU A 193 0.68 -15.80 -6.49
N ALA A 194 -0.44 -16.25 -7.05
CA ALA A 194 -1.22 -17.38 -6.55
C ALA A 194 -2.02 -18.04 -7.66
N ASP A 195 -2.00 -19.39 -7.72
CA ASP A 195 -2.75 -20.16 -8.72
C ASP A 195 -4.27 -19.97 -8.60
N ASN A 196 -4.77 -19.75 -7.39
CA ASN A 196 -6.17 -19.46 -7.10
C ASN A 196 -6.25 -18.18 -6.25
N PRO A 197 -6.26 -17.00 -6.88
CA PRO A 197 -6.16 -15.74 -6.16
C PRO A 197 -7.45 -15.31 -5.45
N VAL A 198 -8.60 -15.94 -5.73
CA VAL A 198 -9.85 -15.62 -5.03
C VAL A 198 -9.79 -16.19 -3.61
N PRO A 199 -9.84 -15.35 -2.57
CA PRO A 199 -9.77 -15.83 -1.20
C PRO A 199 -11.02 -16.60 -0.81
N LYS A 200 -10.88 -17.47 0.20
CA LYS A 200 -11.98 -18.14 0.88
C LYS A 200 -12.14 -17.56 2.27
N VAL A 201 -13.33 -17.73 2.83
CA VAL A 201 -13.60 -17.38 4.24
C VAL A 201 -12.58 -18.09 5.14
N GLY A 202 -11.93 -17.33 6.00
CA GLY A 202 -10.86 -17.77 6.88
C GLY A 202 -9.44 -17.59 6.31
N ASP A 203 -9.29 -17.31 5.03
CA ASP A 203 -7.97 -17.03 4.43
C ASP A 203 -7.36 -15.77 5.04
N ARG A 204 -6.03 -15.77 5.07
CA ARG A 204 -5.24 -14.68 5.65
C ARG A 204 -4.22 -14.19 4.65
N TRP A 205 -4.33 -12.93 4.30
CA TRP A 205 -3.36 -12.22 3.48
C TRP A 205 -2.59 -11.20 4.32
N ILE A 206 -1.53 -10.63 3.78
CA ILE A 206 -0.84 -9.50 4.40
C ILE A 206 -1.03 -8.26 3.55
N ALA A 207 -1.22 -7.11 4.21
CA ALA A 207 -1.32 -5.83 3.53
C ALA A 207 -0.83 -4.69 4.42
N ASN A 208 -0.48 -3.57 3.79
CA ASN A 208 -0.41 -2.29 4.49
C ASN A 208 -1.14 -1.23 3.69
N MET A 209 -1.76 -0.31 4.40
CA MET A 209 -2.41 0.86 3.84
C MET A 209 -1.71 2.10 4.38
N ASN A 210 -1.37 3.03 3.49
CA ASN A 210 -0.57 4.18 3.80
C ASN A 210 -1.17 5.43 3.17
N ARG A 211 -0.78 6.60 3.69
CA ARG A 211 -1.03 7.88 3.05
C ARG A 211 0.18 8.77 3.13
N TRP A 212 0.57 9.28 1.99
CA TRP A 212 1.42 10.47 1.88
C TRP A 212 0.55 11.71 1.81
N ASP A 213 0.89 12.73 2.60
CA ASP A 213 0.10 13.94 2.81
C ASP A 213 1.00 15.16 2.85
N GLY A 214 0.65 16.18 2.06
CA GLY A 214 1.37 17.44 1.95
C GLY A 214 2.63 17.40 1.10
N THR A 215 3.27 18.54 0.99
CA THR A 215 4.48 18.75 0.18
C THR A 215 5.70 18.97 1.06
N GLU A 216 6.90 18.77 0.48
CA GLU A 216 8.15 19.09 1.19
C GLU A 216 8.22 20.57 1.63
N PRO A 217 8.76 20.89 2.80
CA PRO A 217 9.40 20.01 3.79
C PRO A 217 8.42 19.36 4.79
N ASN A 218 7.12 19.62 4.68
CA ASN A 218 6.10 19.21 5.65
C ASN A 218 5.38 17.93 5.24
N ARG A 219 5.95 17.16 4.34
CA ARG A 219 5.38 15.92 3.85
C ARG A 219 5.33 14.86 4.93
N ARG A 220 4.22 14.16 5.06
CA ARG A 220 3.95 13.22 6.14
C ARG A 220 3.51 11.88 5.60
N LEU A 221 3.95 10.81 6.29
CA LEU A 221 3.47 9.45 6.08
C LEU A 221 2.63 9.02 7.29
N SER A 222 1.42 8.56 7.04
CA SER A 222 0.61 7.82 8.00
C SER A 222 0.35 6.41 7.53
N GLN A 223 0.19 5.46 8.47
CA GLN A 223 0.09 4.04 8.16
C GLN A 223 -0.96 3.34 9.03
N TRP A 224 -1.62 2.31 8.47
CA TRP A 224 -2.44 1.38 9.22
C TRP A 224 -1.59 0.43 10.07
N SER A 225 -0.58 -0.20 9.48
CA SER A 225 0.40 -1.01 10.20
C SER A 225 1.75 -0.30 10.20
N ASP A 226 2.27 -0.08 11.40
CA ASP A 226 3.55 0.60 11.58
C ASP A 226 4.70 -0.25 11.02
N SER A 227 5.38 0.25 9.99
CA SER A 227 6.56 -0.42 9.39
C SER A 227 7.72 -0.59 10.36
N GLY A 228 7.74 0.19 11.44
CA GLY A 228 8.79 0.12 12.46
C GLY A 228 10.12 0.74 12.04
N LEU A 229 10.23 1.26 10.81
CA LEU A 229 11.48 1.82 10.31
C LEU A 229 11.80 3.17 10.98
N VAL A 230 13.08 3.48 11.11
CA VAL A 230 13.55 4.74 11.74
C VAL A 230 13.14 5.95 10.90
N LYS A 231 13.18 5.84 9.57
CA LYS A 231 12.72 6.88 8.66
C LYS A 231 11.34 6.55 8.09
N PRO A 232 10.52 7.55 7.73
CA PRO A 232 9.26 7.32 7.04
C PRO A 232 9.46 6.54 5.74
N ASP A 233 9.05 5.28 5.77
CA ASP A 233 9.09 4.36 4.63
C ASP A 233 8.03 3.27 4.87
N PRO A 234 7.07 3.07 3.95
CA PRO A 234 6.01 2.08 4.12
C PRO A 234 6.43 0.67 3.69
N HIS A 235 7.57 0.51 3.01
CA HIS A 235 8.02 -0.73 2.40
C HIS A 235 8.74 -1.65 3.39
N TYR A 236 7.99 -2.34 4.25
CA TYR A 236 8.55 -3.36 5.15
C TYR A 236 7.55 -4.50 5.37
N PRO A 237 7.51 -5.52 4.48
CA PRO A 237 6.49 -6.56 4.47
C PRO A 237 6.44 -7.41 5.74
N ASP A 238 7.52 -7.55 6.49
CA ASP A 238 7.52 -8.26 7.79
C ASP A 238 6.62 -7.57 8.83
N ARG A 239 6.22 -6.32 8.57
CA ARG A 239 5.37 -5.51 9.43
C ARG A 239 4.01 -5.19 8.81
N PHE A 240 3.67 -5.77 7.68
CA PHE A 240 2.33 -5.62 7.11
C PHE A 240 1.28 -6.21 8.05
N GLY A 241 0.13 -5.57 8.13
CA GLY A 241 -1.02 -6.05 8.86
C GLY A 241 -1.61 -7.31 8.24
N LYS A 242 -2.52 -7.97 8.95
CA LYS A 242 -3.18 -9.20 8.51
C LYS A 242 -4.60 -8.87 8.06
N LEU A 243 -4.96 -9.31 6.86
CA LEU A 243 -6.34 -9.33 6.38
C LEU A 243 -6.91 -10.73 6.63
N VAL A 244 -8.09 -10.82 7.24
CA VAL A 244 -8.82 -12.07 7.44
C VAL A 244 -10.13 -11.95 6.68
N PHE A 245 -10.34 -12.79 5.68
CA PHE A 245 -11.56 -12.76 4.87
C PHE A 245 -12.70 -13.47 5.60
N VAL A 246 -13.82 -12.74 5.79
CA VAL A 246 -15.00 -13.23 6.53
C VAL A 246 -16.27 -13.00 5.70
N GLU A 247 -17.41 -13.68 6.12
CA GLU A 247 -18.71 -13.46 5.50
C GLU A 247 -19.25 -12.03 5.75
#